data_2f653f327337a6dc9d4966e0f917a035
#
_entry.id   2f653f327337a6dc9d4966e0f917a035
#
_cell.length_a   1.000
_cell.length_b   1.000
_cell.length_c   1.000
_cell.angle_alpha   90.00
_cell.angle_beta   90.00
_cell.angle_gamma   90.00
#
_symmetry.space_group_name_H-M   'P 1'
#
loop_
_entity.id
_entity.type
_entity.pdbx_description
1 polymer ?
#
loop_
_entity_poly.entity_id
_entity_poly.type
_entity_poly.pdbx_seq_one_letter_code
_entity_poly.pdbx_strand_id
1 'polypeptide(L)'
;MIKSFNANENNIDKASKLRETDIFTHKDFKVNKIRLVIAYKDKFPIKNSNKKPYQIFWLKGQKAEHYILSSKSSIFLGLSNGNFYFSICVNKPEYSEDMYYDLRTLNPLLDNNDLALLTNSRGLSYWHNKNKFCGICGHETKMTDYGHARICGNEACKNKSFPRLDPAVIMLITYQDYCLLGRQKVWPIGMHSTLAGFVEHGETIEQAVARETFEETGVKIRNIQYKYSQPWPFPSSLMLGFHAEA
;
A
#
# COMPACT_ATOMS: atom_id res chain seq x y z
N MET A 1 -1.75 18.08 1.33
CA MET A 1 -1.43 17.42 2.62
C MET A 1 -2.01 16.01 2.57
N ILE A 2 -1.17 14.98 2.66
CA ILE A 2 -1.63 13.59 2.68
C ILE A 2 -2.25 13.37 4.06
N LYS A 3 -3.49 12.85 4.13
CA LYS A 3 -4.13 12.53 5.41
C LYS A 3 -3.23 11.57 6.20
N SER A 4 -2.98 11.89 7.46
CA SER A 4 -2.35 10.92 8.38
C SER A 4 -3.29 9.73 8.55
N PHE A 5 -2.76 8.51 8.39
CA PHE A 5 -3.47 7.32 8.79
C PHE A 5 -3.50 7.26 10.32
N ASN A 6 -4.61 7.60 10.92
CA ASN A 6 -4.79 7.35 12.35
C ASN A 6 -5.00 5.84 12.54
N ALA A 7 -4.17 5.20 13.35
CA ALA A 7 -4.25 3.77 13.61
C ALA A 7 -5.61 3.32 14.15
N ASN A 8 -6.36 4.25 14.76
CA ASN A 8 -7.67 4.02 15.35
C ASN A 8 -8.85 4.31 14.39
N GLU A 9 -8.60 4.75 13.15
CA GLU A 9 -9.65 5.23 12.25
C GLU A 9 -10.03 4.25 11.12
N ASN A 10 -9.36 3.10 11.00
CA ASN A 10 -9.80 2.09 10.04
C ASN A 10 -10.22 0.81 10.76
N ASN A 11 -11.44 0.36 10.47
CA ASN A 11 -12.04 -0.87 11.01
C ASN A 11 -11.80 -2.06 10.08
N ILE A 12 -10.59 -2.18 9.49
CA ILE A 12 -10.26 -3.27 8.58
C ILE A 12 -9.55 -4.37 9.35
N ASP A 13 -10.24 -5.49 9.53
CA ASP A 13 -9.60 -6.73 9.95
C ASP A 13 -8.89 -7.37 8.73
N LYS A 14 -7.60 -7.53 8.81
CA LYS A 14 -6.80 -8.21 7.78
C LYS A 14 -7.11 -9.70 7.66
N ALA A 15 -7.76 -10.27 8.67
CA ALA A 15 -8.24 -11.66 8.73
C ALA A 15 -7.22 -12.66 8.18
N SER A 16 -5.96 -12.57 8.66
CA SER A 16 -4.83 -13.34 8.13
C SER A 16 -5.05 -14.85 8.15
N LYS A 17 -5.73 -15.36 9.17
CA LYS A 17 -6.08 -16.79 9.29
C LYS A 17 -7.01 -17.27 8.16
N LEU A 18 -7.88 -16.41 7.63
CA LEU A 18 -8.77 -16.77 6.51
C LEU A 18 -8.02 -17.01 5.21
N ARG A 19 -6.80 -16.46 5.06
CA ARG A 19 -6.01 -16.61 3.84
C ARG A 19 -5.43 -18.01 3.68
N GLU A 20 -5.36 -18.77 4.78
CA GLU A 20 -4.86 -20.15 4.81
C GLU A 20 -6.00 -21.17 4.57
N THR A 21 -7.24 -20.71 4.55
CA THR A 21 -8.44 -21.53 4.35
C THR A 21 -9.21 -21.07 3.10
N ASP A 22 -10.25 -21.80 2.75
CA ASP A 22 -11.17 -21.31 1.71
C ASP A 22 -12.09 -20.22 2.30
N ILE A 23 -11.87 -18.97 1.90
CA ILE A 23 -12.66 -17.81 2.36
C ILE A 23 -14.15 -18.01 2.05
N PHE A 24 -14.49 -18.69 0.96
CA PHE A 24 -15.88 -18.90 0.54
C PHE A 24 -16.64 -19.89 1.43
N THR A 25 -15.93 -20.69 2.22
CA THR A 25 -16.53 -21.62 3.20
C THR A 25 -16.65 -21.00 4.61
N HIS A 26 -16.20 -19.75 4.80
CA HIS A 26 -16.31 -19.09 6.10
C HIS A 26 -17.78 -18.90 6.51
N LYS A 27 -18.11 -19.18 7.78
CA LYS A 27 -19.50 -19.17 8.30
C LYS A 27 -20.27 -17.86 8.06
N ASP A 28 -19.58 -16.73 8.06
CA ASP A 28 -20.17 -15.40 7.84
C ASP A 28 -20.12 -14.95 6.39
N PHE A 29 -19.52 -15.76 5.51
CA PHE A 29 -19.44 -15.46 4.08
C PHE A 29 -20.84 -15.54 3.45
N LYS A 30 -21.20 -14.47 2.74
CA LYS A 30 -22.40 -14.41 1.92
C LYS A 30 -22.08 -13.62 0.66
N VAL A 31 -22.57 -14.07 -0.48
CA VAL A 31 -22.30 -13.47 -1.79
C VAL A 31 -22.64 -11.95 -1.81
N ASN A 32 -23.72 -11.53 -1.19
CA ASN A 32 -24.12 -10.13 -1.09
C ASN A 32 -23.19 -9.25 -0.24
N LYS A 33 -22.31 -9.87 0.57
CA LYS A 33 -21.29 -9.20 1.37
C LYS A 33 -19.95 -9.00 0.63
N ILE A 34 -19.81 -9.53 -0.58
CA ILE A 34 -18.59 -9.33 -1.39
C ILE A 34 -18.52 -7.88 -1.88
N ARG A 35 -17.32 -7.31 -1.83
CA ARG A 35 -16.94 -6.01 -2.38
C ARG A 35 -15.66 -6.18 -3.18
N LEU A 36 -15.72 -6.01 -4.48
CA LEU A 36 -14.58 -6.16 -5.39
C LEU A 36 -14.26 -4.83 -6.07
N VAL A 37 -13.02 -4.38 -5.99
CA VAL A 37 -12.51 -3.30 -6.83
C VAL A 37 -11.73 -3.86 -8.00
N ILE A 38 -12.01 -3.38 -9.21
CA ILE A 38 -11.29 -3.75 -10.43
C ILE A 38 -10.36 -2.60 -10.80
N ALA A 39 -9.08 -2.76 -10.44
CA ALA A 39 -8.03 -1.79 -10.74
C ALA A 39 -7.53 -1.95 -12.19
N TYR A 40 -7.15 -0.82 -12.83
CA TYR A 40 -6.55 -0.76 -14.15
C TYR A 40 -5.36 0.17 -14.15
N LYS A 41 -4.16 -0.31 -14.56
CA LYS A 41 -2.91 0.48 -14.57
C LYS A 41 -2.63 1.18 -13.22
N ASP A 42 -2.80 0.47 -12.11
CA ASP A 42 -2.65 0.97 -10.73
C ASP A 42 -3.60 2.12 -10.35
N LYS A 43 -4.67 2.34 -11.13
CA LYS A 43 -5.75 3.30 -10.87
C LYS A 43 -7.02 2.59 -10.44
N PHE A 44 -7.89 3.31 -9.74
CA PHE A 44 -9.10 2.78 -9.14
C PHE A 44 -10.35 3.49 -9.66
N PRO A 45 -11.46 2.75 -9.91
CA PRO A 45 -12.68 3.33 -10.46
C PRO A 45 -13.48 4.06 -9.38
N ILE A 46 -13.92 5.26 -9.69
CA ILE A 46 -14.75 6.12 -8.84
C ILE A 46 -16.18 6.11 -9.37
N LYS A 47 -17.14 5.86 -8.49
CA LYS A 47 -18.58 5.89 -8.85
C LYS A 47 -19.12 7.30 -8.99
N ASN A 48 -18.68 8.20 -8.08
CA ASN A 48 -19.16 9.58 -8.03
C ASN A 48 -18.05 10.49 -7.53
N SER A 49 -17.65 11.45 -8.35
CA SER A 49 -16.63 12.45 -8.06
C SER A 49 -17.18 13.84 -7.74
N ASN A 50 -18.53 14.03 -7.72
CA ASN A 50 -19.15 15.33 -7.52
C ASN A 50 -19.33 15.72 -6.04
N LYS A 51 -19.15 14.75 -5.11
CA LYS A 51 -19.34 14.98 -3.67
C LYS A 51 -18.25 14.25 -2.86
N LYS A 52 -17.62 14.94 -1.93
CA LYS A 52 -16.64 14.35 -1.00
C LYS A 52 -17.35 13.75 0.23
N PRO A 53 -16.83 12.61 0.80
CA PRO A 53 -15.76 11.80 0.23
C PRO A 53 -16.18 11.14 -1.08
N TYR A 54 -15.20 10.92 -2.00
CA TYR A 54 -15.46 10.19 -3.24
C TYR A 54 -15.83 8.74 -2.92
N GLN A 55 -16.64 8.14 -3.77
CA GLN A 55 -17.08 6.76 -3.60
C GLN A 55 -16.40 5.83 -4.60
N ILE A 56 -15.74 4.82 -4.10
CA ILE A 56 -15.17 3.74 -4.93
C ILE A 56 -16.28 2.95 -5.60
N PHE A 57 -16.06 2.56 -6.84
CA PHE A 57 -16.94 1.64 -7.53
C PHE A 57 -16.67 0.20 -7.07
N TRP A 58 -17.30 -0.19 -5.97
CA TRP A 58 -17.27 -1.56 -5.48
C TRP A 58 -18.28 -2.43 -6.23
N LEU A 59 -17.80 -3.37 -7.05
CA LEU A 59 -18.62 -4.42 -7.63
C LEU A 59 -19.11 -5.35 -6.51
N LYS A 60 -20.36 -5.82 -6.57
CA LYS A 60 -21.02 -6.53 -5.46
C LYS A 60 -21.72 -7.81 -5.95
N GLY A 61 -21.99 -8.71 -4.99
CA GLY A 61 -22.83 -9.87 -5.18
C GLY A 61 -22.29 -10.89 -6.19
N GLN A 62 -23.16 -11.60 -6.90
CA GLN A 62 -22.81 -12.67 -7.85
C GLN A 62 -21.82 -12.20 -8.92
N LYS A 63 -21.95 -10.97 -9.42
CA LYS A 63 -21.02 -10.45 -10.43
C LYS A 63 -19.61 -10.37 -9.88
N ALA A 64 -19.43 -9.88 -8.63
CA ALA A 64 -18.13 -9.84 -7.98
C ALA A 64 -17.57 -11.23 -7.71
N GLU A 65 -18.40 -12.15 -7.23
CA GLU A 65 -18.03 -13.55 -7.01
C GLU A 65 -17.53 -14.20 -8.29
N HIS A 66 -18.27 -14.04 -9.40
CA HIS A 66 -17.88 -14.59 -10.71
C HIS A 66 -16.48 -14.10 -11.13
N TYR A 67 -16.19 -12.79 -10.99
CA TYR A 67 -14.87 -12.25 -11.30
C TYR A 67 -13.77 -12.83 -10.40
N ILE A 68 -14.03 -13.00 -9.12
CA ILE A 68 -13.05 -13.54 -8.17
C ILE A 68 -12.73 -15.00 -8.49
N LEU A 69 -13.75 -15.81 -8.75
CA LEU A 69 -13.59 -17.24 -9.04
C LEU A 69 -12.96 -17.50 -10.42
N SER A 70 -13.26 -16.67 -11.42
CA SER A 70 -12.67 -16.79 -12.76
C SER A 70 -11.24 -16.23 -12.83
N SER A 71 -10.83 -15.37 -11.89
CA SER A 71 -9.52 -14.75 -11.88
C SER A 71 -8.51 -15.56 -11.06
N LYS A 72 -7.31 -15.78 -11.64
CA LYS A 72 -6.15 -16.34 -10.92
C LYS A 72 -5.38 -15.28 -10.11
N SER A 73 -5.86 -14.04 -10.10
CA SER A 73 -5.14 -12.87 -9.53
C SER A 73 -5.98 -12.05 -8.56
N SER A 74 -7.00 -12.64 -7.95
CA SER A 74 -7.79 -11.97 -6.93
C SER A 74 -7.02 -11.86 -5.61
N ILE A 75 -7.03 -10.67 -5.02
CA ILE A 75 -6.37 -10.34 -3.76
C ILE A 75 -7.44 -10.09 -2.71
N PHE A 76 -7.39 -10.80 -1.59
CA PHE A 76 -8.23 -10.52 -0.43
C PHE A 76 -7.64 -9.37 0.38
N LEU A 77 -8.40 -8.30 0.57
CA LEU A 77 -7.93 -7.09 1.25
C LEU A 77 -8.26 -7.08 2.76
N GLY A 78 -9.26 -7.87 3.17
CA GLY A 78 -9.71 -7.95 4.56
C GLY A 78 -11.23 -7.85 4.71
N LEU A 79 -11.65 -7.75 5.96
CA LEU A 79 -13.04 -7.58 6.39
C LEU A 79 -13.26 -6.17 6.94
N SER A 80 -14.39 -5.57 6.61
CA SER A 80 -14.85 -4.34 7.26
C SER A 80 -16.38 -4.29 7.24
N ASN A 81 -16.98 -3.93 8.38
CA ASN A 81 -18.43 -3.82 8.53
C ASN A 81 -19.19 -5.06 8.00
N GLY A 82 -18.63 -6.26 8.26
CA GLY A 82 -19.19 -7.54 7.83
C GLY A 82 -19.13 -7.81 6.33
N ASN A 83 -18.41 -7.02 5.55
CA ASN A 83 -18.15 -7.25 4.12
C ASN A 83 -16.74 -7.79 3.88
N PHE A 84 -16.61 -8.63 2.84
CA PHE A 84 -15.37 -9.22 2.36
C PHE A 84 -14.84 -8.42 1.17
N TYR A 85 -13.68 -7.80 1.32
CA TYR A 85 -13.11 -6.91 0.32
C TYR A 85 -12.03 -7.62 -0.50
N PHE A 86 -12.15 -7.49 -1.82
CA PHE A 86 -11.22 -8.06 -2.78
C PHE A 86 -10.77 -7.01 -3.80
N SER A 87 -9.66 -7.29 -4.45
CA SER A 87 -9.12 -6.51 -5.57
C SER A 87 -8.65 -7.42 -6.69
N ILE A 88 -8.85 -6.99 -7.93
CA ILE A 88 -8.27 -7.59 -9.13
C ILE A 88 -7.65 -6.47 -9.95
N CYS A 89 -6.44 -6.70 -10.49
CA CYS A 89 -5.83 -5.80 -11.45
C CYS A 89 -5.99 -6.38 -12.87
N VAL A 90 -6.56 -5.59 -13.78
CA VAL A 90 -6.84 -6.00 -15.16
C VAL A 90 -5.97 -5.24 -16.16
N ASN A 91 -5.76 -5.86 -17.35
CA ASN A 91 -4.98 -5.25 -18.44
C ASN A 91 -5.83 -4.36 -19.38
N LYS A 92 -7.14 -4.52 -19.33
CA LYS A 92 -8.12 -3.70 -20.06
C LYS A 92 -9.12 -3.10 -19.08
N PRO A 93 -9.55 -1.85 -19.23
CA PRO A 93 -10.48 -1.24 -18.29
C PRO A 93 -11.86 -1.92 -18.38
N GLU A 94 -12.46 -2.20 -17.23
CA GLU A 94 -13.84 -2.71 -17.13
C GLU A 94 -14.89 -1.60 -17.28
N TYR A 95 -14.50 -0.38 -16.93
CA TYR A 95 -15.33 0.83 -17.02
C TYR A 95 -14.66 1.85 -17.94
N SER A 96 -15.31 2.97 -18.24
CA SER A 96 -14.72 4.08 -18.99
C SER A 96 -13.42 4.58 -18.31
N GLU A 97 -12.38 4.87 -19.09
CA GLU A 97 -11.05 5.23 -18.54
C GLU A 97 -11.07 6.51 -17.69
N ASP A 98 -11.98 7.43 -17.96
CA ASP A 98 -12.18 8.67 -17.18
C ASP A 98 -12.71 8.42 -15.75
N MET A 99 -13.22 7.23 -15.47
CA MET A 99 -13.60 6.82 -14.11
C MET A 99 -12.41 6.40 -13.25
N TYR A 100 -11.22 6.17 -13.84
CA TYR A 100 -10.06 5.65 -13.11
C TYR A 100 -9.11 6.74 -12.66
N TYR A 101 -8.89 6.83 -11.37
CA TYR A 101 -8.06 7.83 -10.72
C TYR A 101 -6.84 7.20 -10.03
N ASP A 102 -5.72 7.92 -10.08
CA ASP A 102 -4.51 7.56 -9.34
C ASP A 102 -4.73 7.70 -7.83
N LEU A 103 -4.11 6.81 -7.04
CA LEU A 103 -4.27 6.79 -5.60
C LEU A 103 -3.72 8.06 -4.91
N ARG A 104 -2.71 8.74 -5.48
CA ARG A 104 -2.22 10.02 -4.93
C ARG A 104 -3.29 11.11 -5.04
N THR A 105 -3.98 11.16 -6.18
CA THR A 105 -5.12 12.06 -6.40
C THR A 105 -6.27 11.74 -5.47
N LEU A 106 -6.54 10.44 -5.24
CA LEU A 106 -7.65 9.98 -4.40
C LEU A 106 -7.40 10.17 -2.90
N ASN A 107 -6.16 10.18 -2.45
CA ASN A 107 -5.80 10.22 -1.02
C ASN A 107 -6.58 11.28 -0.21
N PRO A 108 -6.62 12.57 -0.60
CA PRO A 108 -7.37 13.59 0.15
C PRO A 108 -8.89 13.53 -0.04
N LEU A 109 -9.38 12.66 -0.92
CA LEU A 109 -10.76 12.66 -1.40
C LEU A 109 -11.58 11.47 -0.89
N LEU A 110 -10.91 10.41 -0.40
CA LEU A 110 -11.53 9.20 0.12
C LEU A 110 -11.73 9.25 1.64
N ASP A 111 -12.60 8.39 2.15
CA ASP A 111 -12.59 8.05 3.56
C ASP A 111 -11.39 7.14 3.93
N ASN A 112 -11.13 7.00 5.23
CA ASN A 112 -9.96 6.29 5.71
C ASN A 112 -10.00 4.77 5.44
N ASN A 113 -11.19 4.15 5.43
CA ASN A 113 -11.35 2.73 5.14
C ASN A 113 -11.06 2.44 3.67
N ASP A 114 -11.71 3.16 2.76
CA ASP A 114 -11.48 3.02 1.32
C ASP A 114 -10.01 3.28 0.98
N LEU A 115 -9.42 4.34 1.53
CA LEU A 115 -8.01 4.66 1.33
C LEU A 115 -7.08 3.52 1.79
N ALA A 116 -7.32 2.94 2.97
CA ALA A 116 -6.51 1.83 3.49
C ALA A 116 -6.65 0.56 2.63
N LEU A 117 -7.87 0.24 2.15
CA LEU A 117 -8.12 -0.88 1.24
C LEU A 117 -7.40 -0.70 -0.10
N LEU A 118 -7.49 0.50 -0.71
CA LEU A 118 -6.84 0.77 -1.99
C LEU A 118 -5.32 0.86 -1.87
N THR A 119 -4.79 1.36 -0.75
CA THR A 119 -3.36 1.35 -0.44
C THR A 119 -2.82 -0.08 -0.39
N ASN A 120 -3.53 -0.98 0.30
CA ASN A 120 -3.20 -2.40 0.35
C ASN A 120 -3.28 -3.06 -1.04
N SER A 121 -4.37 -2.81 -1.77
CA SER A 121 -4.56 -3.30 -3.14
C SER A 121 -3.40 -2.89 -4.06
N ARG A 122 -3.04 -1.61 -4.06
CA ARG A 122 -1.96 -1.07 -4.89
C ARG A 122 -0.60 -1.69 -4.57
N GLY A 123 -0.24 -1.75 -3.28
CA GLY A 123 1.03 -2.33 -2.84
C GLY A 123 1.17 -3.79 -3.23
N LEU A 124 0.13 -4.60 -2.98
CA LEU A 124 0.12 -6.02 -3.36
C LEU A 124 0.14 -6.21 -4.87
N SER A 125 -0.66 -5.47 -5.63
CA SER A 125 -0.69 -5.54 -7.10
C SER A 125 0.68 -5.20 -7.70
N TYR A 126 1.34 -4.13 -7.20
CA TYR A 126 2.69 -3.78 -7.62
C TYR A 126 3.68 -4.90 -7.33
N TRP A 127 3.66 -5.47 -6.13
CA TRP A 127 4.53 -6.57 -5.76
C TRP A 127 4.31 -7.80 -6.65
N HIS A 128 3.06 -8.19 -6.93
CA HIS A 128 2.75 -9.29 -7.83
C HIS A 128 3.29 -9.07 -9.24
N ASN A 129 3.19 -7.85 -9.76
CA ASN A 129 3.68 -7.51 -11.09
C ASN A 129 5.21 -7.63 -11.21
N LYS A 130 5.95 -7.40 -10.11
CA LYS A 130 7.42 -7.48 -10.05
C LYS A 130 7.97 -8.85 -9.69
N ASN A 131 7.13 -9.75 -9.16
CA ASN A 131 7.59 -11.05 -8.63
C ASN A 131 6.99 -12.24 -9.41
N LYS A 132 6.82 -12.11 -10.72
CA LYS A 132 6.28 -13.18 -11.59
C LYS A 132 7.17 -14.39 -11.68
N PHE A 133 8.47 -14.24 -11.43
CA PHE A 133 9.47 -15.28 -11.48
C PHE A 133 10.14 -15.47 -10.13
N CYS A 134 10.54 -16.72 -9.85
CA CYS A 134 11.21 -17.08 -8.62
C CYS A 134 12.64 -16.52 -8.59
N GLY A 135 13.01 -15.79 -7.54
CA GLY A 135 14.36 -15.24 -7.38
C GLY A 135 15.44 -16.28 -7.12
N ILE A 136 15.08 -17.56 -6.85
CA ILE A 136 16.03 -18.64 -6.61
C ILE A 136 16.31 -19.41 -7.90
N CYS A 137 15.28 -19.83 -8.65
CA CYS A 137 15.42 -20.73 -9.80
C CYS A 137 14.87 -20.21 -11.11
N GLY A 138 14.33 -18.99 -11.16
CA GLY A 138 13.84 -18.34 -12.36
C GLY A 138 12.50 -18.84 -12.92
N HIS A 139 11.91 -19.91 -12.36
CA HIS A 139 10.60 -20.40 -12.84
C HIS A 139 9.46 -19.44 -12.47
N GLU A 140 8.38 -19.51 -13.25
CA GLU A 140 7.15 -18.77 -12.94
C GLU A 140 6.65 -19.09 -11.53
N THR A 141 6.16 -18.06 -10.86
CA THR A 141 5.51 -18.18 -9.55
C THR A 141 3.99 -18.05 -9.70
N LYS A 142 3.25 -18.68 -8.80
CA LYS A 142 1.79 -18.58 -8.71
C LYS A 142 1.39 -17.84 -7.44
N MET A 143 0.32 -17.06 -7.53
CA MET A 143 -0.29 -16.41 -6.38
C MET A 143 -0.89 -17.47 -5.44
N THR A 144 -0.68 -17.30 -4.13
CA THR A 144 -1.27 -18.13 -3.09
C THR A 144 -1.71 -17.26 -1.90
N ASP A 145 -2.35 -17.85 -0.90
CA ASP A 145 -2.84 -17.17 0.30
C ASP A 145 -3.69 -15.94 -0.05
N TYR A 146 -4.59 -16.11 -1.04
CA TYR A 146 -5.43 -15.02 -1.56
C TYR A 146 -4.67 -13.72 -1.86
N GLY A 147 -3.51 -13.85 -2.49
CA GLY A 147 -2.69 -12.72 -2.93
C GLY A 147 -1.68 -12.21 -1.90
N HIS A 148 -1.51 -12.89 -0.76
CA HIS A 148 -0.54 -12.48 0.26
C HIS A 148 0.78 -13.26 0.23
N ALA A 149 0.92 -14.18 -0.72
CA ALA A 149 2.18 -14.87 -1.03
C ALA A 149 2.23 -15.29 -2.49
N ARG A 150 3.40 -15.71 -2.95
CA ARG A 150 3.60 -16.42 -4.22
C ARG A 150 4.43 -17.66 -3.96
N ILE A 151 4.15 -18.71 -4.70
CA ILE A 151 4.88 -19.97 -4.63
C ILE A 151 5.51 -20.28 -6.00
N CYS A 152 6.73 -20.77 -6.00
CA CYS A 152 7.42 -21.22 -7.20
C CYS A 152 6.69 -22.40 -7.83
N GLY A 153 6.51 -22.35 -9.16
CA GLY A 153 5.88 -23.45 -9.93
C GLY A 153 6.78 -24.66 -10.16
N ASN A 154 8.07 -24.56 -9.84
CA ASN A 154 9.01 -25.67 -9.94
C ASN A 154 8.90 -26.55 -8.70
N GLU A 155 8.49 -27.83 -8.90
CA GLU A 155 8.30 -28.81 -7.82
C GLU A 155 9.55 -29.10 -7.01
N ALA A 156 10.74 -28.96 -7.61
CA ALA A 156 12.01 -29.13 -6.91
C ALA A 156 12.41 -27.90 -6.07
N CYS A 157 11.81 -26.75 -6.31
CA CYS A 157 12.14 -25.50 -5.61
C CYS A 157 11.11 -25.14 -4.55
N LYS A 158 9.84 -25.04 -4.94
CA LYS A 158 8.69 -24.67 -4.06
C LYS A 158 8.92 -23.45 -3.18
N ASN A 159 9.86 -22.55 -3.54
CA ASN A 159 10.14 -21.36 -2.76
C ASN A 159 8.87 -20.50 -2.63
N LYS A 160 8.52 -20.15 -1.39
CA LYS A 160 7.42 -19.23 -1.07
C LYS A 160 7.98 -17.85 -0.78
N SER A 161 7.48 -16.84 -1.45
CA SER A 161 7.85 -15.44 -1.27
C SER A 161 6.68 -14.61 -0.76
N PHE A 162 7.00 -13.56 -0.01
CA PHE A 162 6.03 -12.69 0.64
C PHE A 162 6.18 -11.24 0.15
N PRO A 163 5.12 -10.41 0.25
CA PRO A 163 5.17 -9.01 -0.11
C PRO A 163 6.29 -8.28 0.64
N ARG A 164 6.97 -7.40 -0.10
CA ARG A 164 8.04 -6.57 0.42
C ARG A 164 7.49 -5.19 0.80
N LEU A 165 7.95 -4.67 1.92
CA LEU A 165 7.84 -3.27 2.31
C LEU A 165 9.25 -2.72 2.52
N ASP A 166 9.54 -1.55 1.95
CA ASP A 166 10.81 -0.87 2.09
C ASP A 166 10.70 0.18 3.20
N PRO A 167 11.36 0.00 4.37
CA PRO A 167 11.34 0.98 5.43
C PRO A 167 12.12 2.22 4.99
N ALA A 168 11.51 3.39 5.17
CA ALA A 168 12.13 4.68 4.91
C ALA A 168 11.86 5.64 6.05
N VAL A 169 12.88 6.34 6.52
CA VAL A 169 12.74 7.39 7.53
C VAL A 169 12.39 8.71 6.86
N ILE A 170 11.61 9.54 7.54
CA ILE A 170 11.33 10.93 7.18
C ILE A 170 11.40 11.77 8.45
N MET A 171 12.17 12.85 8.43
CA MET A 171 12.52 13.56 9.65
C MET A 171 12.34 15.07 9.55
N LEU A 172 11.68 15.65 10.55
CA LEU A 172 11.69 17.08 10.80
C LEU A 172 12.85 17.40 11.75
N ILE A 173 13.84 18.11 11.24
CA ILE A 173 14.98 18.59 12.01
C ILE A 173 14.74 20.03 12.37
N THR A 174 14.88 20.39 13.66
CA THR A 174 14.66 21.75 14.14
C THR A 174 15.90 22.29 14.84
N TYR A 175 16.08 23.62 14.75
CA TYR A 175 17.04 24.38 15.54
C TYR A 175 16.39 25.71 15.92
N GLN A 176 16.16 25.93 17.21
CA GLN A 176 15.37 27.09 17.71
C GLN A 176 13.99 27.14 16.97
N ASP A 177 13.69 28.27 16.32
CA ASP A 177 12.44 28.48 15.57
C ASP A 177 12.53 28.09 14.09
N TYR A 178 13.62 27.44 13.66
CA TYR A 178 13.84 27.03 12.28
C TYR A 178 13.65 25.53 12.10
N CYS A 179 13.29 25.13 10.89
CA CYS A 179 13.31 23.73 10.47
C CYS A 179 14.14 23.55 9.19
N LEU A 180 14.79 22.39 9.09
CA LEU A 180 15.57 22.01 7.92
C LEU A 180 14.66 21.37 6.88
N LEU A 181 14.66 21.94 5.67
CA LEU A 181 13.92 21.43 4.52
C LEU A 181 14.85 21.28 3.33
N GLY A 182 14.64 20.20 2.58
CA GLY A 182 15.34 19.96 1.31
C GLY A 182 14.46 20.26 0.09
N ARG A 183 15.10 20.46 -1.06
CA ARG A 183 14.44 20.63 -2.34
C ARG A 183 15.24 19.98 -3.47
N GLN A 184 14.61 19.14 -4.26
CA GLN A 184 15.22 18.61 -5.48
C GLN A 184 15.03 19.61 -6.65
N LYS A 185 16.03 19.68 -7.53
CA LYS A 185 16.01 20.60 -8.69
C LYS A 185 14.80 20.40 -9.62
N VAL A 186 14.31 19.16 -9.73
CA VAL A 186 13.17 18.79 -10.58
C VAL A 186 11.80 19.14 -10.00
N TRP A 187 11.73 19.57 -8.73
CA TRP A 187 10.48 19.93 -8.11
C TRP A 187 10.00 21.33 -8.53
N PRO A 188 8.69 21.57 -8.52
CA PRO A 188 8.14 22.90 -8.75
C PRO A 188 8.78 23.95 -7.84
N ILE A 189 8.87 25.18 -8.34
CA ILE A 189 9.40 26.31 -7.56
C ILE A 189 8.57 26.49 -6.28
N GLY A 190 9.27 26.66 -5.14
CA GLY A 190 8.64 26.82 -3.83
C GLY A 190 8.26 25.50 -3.13
N MET A 191 8.37 24.35 -3.79
CA MET A 191 8.13 23.05 -3.17
C MET A 191 9.36 22.61 -2.38
N HIS A 192 9.18 22.39 -1.08
CA HIS A 192 10.18 21.84 -0.15
C HIS A 192 9.58 20.67 0.61
N SER A 193 10.42 19.77 1.09
CA SER A 193 10.06 18.64 1.95
C SER A 193 11.05 18.51 3.10
N THR A 194 10.64 17.84 4.15
CA THR A 194 11.56 17.25 5.13
C THR A 194 12.46 16.22 4.45
N LEU A 195 13.63 15.95 5.03
CA LEU A 195 14.56 14.94 4.53
C LEU A 195 13.96 13.55 4.69
N ALA A 196 14.35 12.63 3.82
CA ALA A 196 13.87 11.25 3.86
C ALA A 196 14.85 10.32 3.14
N GLY A 197 15.07 9.12 3.69
CA GLY A 197 15.92 8.12 3.07
C GLY A 197 15.57 6.70 3.48
N PHE A 198 16.16 5.71 2.82
CA PHE A 198 15.91 4.31 3.13
C PHE A 198 16.76 3.83 4.31
N VAL A 199 16.19 2.93 5.09
CA VAL A 199 16.93 2.20 6.13
C VAL A 199 17.81 1.15 5.46
N GLU A 200 19.10 1.11 5.80
CA GLU A 200 20.05 0.14 5.28
C GLU A 200 20.15 -1.10 6.16
N HIS A 201 20.72 -2.17 5.60
CA HIS A 201 20.95 -3.40 6.37
C HIS A 201 21.98 -3.16 7.47
N GLY A 202 21.62 -3.56 8.69
CA GLY A 202 22.52 -3.51 9.85
C GLY A 202 22.46 -2.21 10.67
N GLU A 203 21.62 -1.26 10.28
CA GLU A 203 21.39 -0.04 11.09
C GLU A 203 20.00 -0.05 11.76
N THR A 204 19.86 0.70 12.85
CA THR A 204 18.57 1.01 13.45
C THR A 204 17.89 2.18 12.71
N ILE A 205 16.60 2.36 12.91
CA ILE A 205 15.86 3.48 12.29
C ILE A 205 16.36 4.83 12.75
N GLU A 206 16.84 4.94 14.01
CA GLU A 206 17.46 6.18 14.55
C GLU A 206 18.82 6.44 13.91
N GLN A 207 19.61 5.38 13.65
CA GLN A 207 20.87 5.49 12.92
C GLN A 207 20.65 5.95 11.49
N ALA A 208 19.60 5.42 10.81
CA ALA A 208 19.22 5.87 9.48
C ALA A 208 18.85 7.36 9.46
N VAL A 209 18.10 7.86 10.46
CA VAL A 209 17.76 9.28 10.60
C VAL A 209 19.02 10.14 10.72
N ALA A 210 19.99 9.72 11.55
CA ALA A 210 21.24 10.46 11.75
C ALA A 210 22.11 10.44 10.49
N ARG A 211 22.26 9.28 9.83
CA ARG A 211 23.07 9.12 8.62
C ARG A 211 22.50 9.94 7.46
N GLU A 212 21.23 9.77 7.13
CA GLU A 212 20.57 10.48 6.02
C GLU A 212 20.63 11.99 6.22
N THR A 213 20.39 12.48 7.44
CA THR A 213 20.53 13.91 7.75
C THR A 213 21.94 14.39 7.50
N PHE A 214 22.94 13.65 7.96
CA PHE A 214 24.34 14.05 7.79
C PHE A 214 24.80 13.96 6.32
N GLU A 215 24.43 12.92 5.60
CA GLU A 215 24.79 12.73 4.19
C GLU A 215 24.19 13.80 3.28
N GLU A 216 22.92 14.17 3.49
CA GLU A 216 22.26 15.17 2.66
C GLU A 216 22.64 16.63 3.02
N THR A 217 23.05 16.91 4.26
CA THR A 217 23.18 18.29 4.75
C THR A 217 24.44 18.60 5.53
N GLY A 218 25.20 17.60 5.98
CA GLY A 218 26.34 17.76 6.88
C GLY A 218 25.97 18.10 8.33
N VAL A 219 24.66 18.14 8.66
CA VAL A 219 24.18 18.50 10.00
C VAL A 219 24.21 17.27 10.91
N LYS A 220 24.78 17.43 12.12
CA LYS A 220 24.71 16.44 13.20
C LYS A 220 23.49 16.72 14.05
N ILE A 221 22.76 15.67 14.40
CA ILE A 221 21.50 15.76 15.14
C ILE A 221 21.54 14.99 16.45
N ARG A 222 20.63 15.35 17.35
CA ARG A 222 20.40 14.73 18.66
C ARG A 222 18.90 14.64 18.94
N ASN A 223 18.52 14.01 20.06
CA ASN A 223 17.12 13.91 20.54
C ASN A 223 16.18 13.34 19.47
N ILE A 224 16.62 12.27 18.79
CA ILE A 224 15.84 11.60 17.73
C ILE A 224 14.63 10.92 18.38
N GLN A 225 13.43 11.30 17.96
CA GLN A 225 12.17 10.81 18.52
C GLN A 225 11.25 10.31 17.41
N TYR A 226 10.86 9.05 17.47
CA TYR A 226 9.79 8.51 16.62
C TYR A 226 8.46 9.20 16.90
N LYS A 227 7.70 9.53 15.87
CA LYS A 227 6.40 10.20 15.98
C LYS A 227 5.26 9.32 15.47
N TYR A 228 5.34 8.84 14.23
CA TYR A 228 4.30 8.03 13.58
C TYR A 228 4.84 7.29 12.36
N SER A 229 4.03 6.38 11.81
CA SER A 229 4.33 5.75 10.52
C SER A 229 3.18 5.95 9.53
N GLN A 230 3.50 5.85 8.24
CA GLN A 230 2.53 5.98 7.16
C GLN A 230 2.84 4.99 6.04
N PRO A 231 1.86 4.16 5.61
CA PRO A 231 1.99 3.39 4.39
C PRO A 231 2.18 4.31 3.18
N TRP A 232 3.17 4.00 2.34
CA TRP A 232 3.50 4.78 1.15
C TRP A 232 3.65 3.85 -0.05
N PRO A 233 2.53 3.45 -0.71
CA PRO A 233 2.53 2.48 -1.80
C PRO A 233 3.02 3.08 -3.13
N PHE A 234 4.13 3.84 -3.10
CA PHE A 234 4.75 4.51 -4.25
C PHE A 234 6.27 4.29 -4.27
N PRO A 235 6.77 3.07 -4.61
CA PRO A 235 5.95 1.89 -4.93
C PRO A 235 5.50 1.05 -3.72
N SER A 236 6.30 0.90 -2.64
CA SER A 236 6.03 -0.07 -1.55
C SER A 236 6.73 0.28 -0.24
N SER A 237 6.81 1.56 0.13
CA SER A 237 7.49 2.00 1.35
C SER A 237 6.57 2.03 2.56
N LEU A 238 7.17 1.85 3.74
CA LEU A 238 6.63 2.25 5.02
C LEU A 238 7.45 3.44 5.51
N MET A 239 6.82 4.62 5.51
CA MET A 239 7.45 5.84 6.04
C MET A 239 7.39 5.84 7.56
N LEU A 240 8.52 6.14 8.20
CA LEU A 240 8.71 6.23 9.65
C LEU A 240 9.09 7.67 9.98
N GLY A 241 8.18 8.39 10.63
CA GLY A 241 8.29 9.83 10.89
C GLY A 241 9.01 10.12 12.21
N PHE A 242 9.98 11.00 12.14
CA PHE A 242 10.81 11.42 13.28
C PHE A 242 10.84 12.93 13.45
N HIS A 243 11.16 13.35 14.67
CA HIS A 243 11.58 14.68 15.02
C HIS A 243 12.97 14.59 15.67
N ALA A 244 13.87 15.51 15.33
CA ALA A 244 15.18 15.62 15.94
C ALA A 244 15.66 17.09 15.99
N GLU A 245 16.72 17.34 16.75
CA GLU A 245 17.31 18.66 16.95
C GLU A 245 18.72 18.72 16.34
N ALA A 246 19.06 19.82 15.71
CA ALA A 246 20.40 20.14 15.23
C ALA A 246 21.27 20.79 16.31
#